data_7d86f62ac81af6981d0fd3093d8dc394
#
_entry.id   7d86f62ac81af6981d0fd3093d8dc394
#
_cell.length_a   1.000
_cell.length_b   1.000
_cell.length_c   1.000
_cell.angle_alpha   90.00
_cell.angle_beta   90.00
_cell.angle_gamma   90.00
#
_symmetry.space_group_name_H-M   'P 1'
#
loop_
_entity.id
_entity.type
_entity.pdbx_description
1 polymer ?
#
loop_
_entity_poly.entity_id
_entity_poly.type
_entity_poly.pdbx_seq_one_letter_code
_entity_poly.pdbx_strand_id
1 'polypeptide(L)'
;MYHAFSVAETFRTAWNIFKRNFVTISVFSVIGFLIVIISGFIVYYFFDDGAVFGLGGFFILLTEISFIFLAFNKLVFRLIDKEYYDFDFSEVVPTIKMLASYLALLVLVSTLAVLVTHLIESFDKGYAKDIFGITIGIFVQFFFLFYFPICTCFIVDDASGPIESVVQSFHLIRGNFLKYLIIFIVIEALIFVGSLTILGILFVIPFVNIILIATYRKLVYSHQDVDDDLSETN
;
A
#
# COMPACT_ATOMS: atom_id res chain seq x y z
N MET A 1 -16.10 -24.07 9.35
CA MET A 1 -17.07 -23.21 8.63
C MET A 1 -16.30 -22.38 7.61
N TYR A 2 -16.47 -22.64 6.34
CA TYR A 2 -15.82 -21.94 5.24
C TYR A 2 -16.24 -20.46 5.22
N HIS A 3 -15.39 -19.56 5.66
CA HIS A 3 -15.63 -18.12 5.56
C HIS A 3 -15.25 -17.63 4.17
N ALA A 4 -16.18 -17.78 3.23
CA ALA A 4 -16.00 -17.26 1.88
C ALA A 4 -15.71 -15.76 1.93
N PHE A 5 -14.58 -15.33 1.34
CA PHE A 5 -14.23 -13.92 1.20
C PHE A 5 -15.38 -13.11 0.58
N SER A 6 -15.91 -12.14 1.30
CA SER A 6 -17.05 -11.30 0.89
C SER A 6 -16.64 -9.83 0.80
N VAL A 7 -16.88 -9.23 -0.37
CA VAL A 7 -16.60 -7.80 -0.62
C VAL A 7 -17.38 -6.89 0.32
N ALA A 8 -18.70 -7.12 0.42
CA ALA A 8 -19.59 -6.30 1.26
C ALA A 8 -19.20 -6.36 2.74
N GLU A 9 -18.81 -7.53 3.22
CA GLU A 9 -18.37 -7.72 4.59
C GLU A 9 -17.02 -7.03 4.86
N THR A 10 -16.12 -7.02 3.88
CA THR A 10 -14.85 -6.31 4.00
C THR A 10 -15.06 -4.81 4.19
N PHE A 11 -15.92 -4.20 3.37
CA PHE A 11 -16.26 -2.78 3.54
C PHE A 11 -16.97 -2.49 4.86
N ARG A 12 -17.88 -3.35 5.30
CA ARG A 12 -18.55 -3.22 6.59
C ARG A 12 -17.57 -3.30 7.75
N THR A 13 -16.64 -4.23 7.70
CA THR A 13 -15.57 -4.38 8.70
C THR A 13 -14.68 -3.15 8.73
N ALA A 14 -14.19 -2.70 7.57
CA ALA A 14 -13.35 -1.52 7.44
C ALA A 14 -14.06 -0.26 7.97
N TRP A 15 -15.33 -0.07 7.65
CA TRP A 15 -16.14 1.05 8.13
C TRP A 15 -16.34 1.03 9.65
N ASN A 16 -16.57 -0.14 10.22
CA ASN A 16 -16.72 -0.29 11.67
C ASN A 16 -15.41 0.03 12.40
N ILE A 17 -14.26 -0.45 11.89
CA ILE A 17 -12.94 -0.15 12.43
C ILE A 17 -12.66 1.35 12.35
N PHE A 18 -12.91 1.95 11.17
CA PHE A 18 -12.73 3.39 10.97
C PHE A 18 -13.54 4.23 11.95
N LYS A 19 -14.85 3.94 12.08
CA LYS A 19 -15.73 4.68 13.02
C LYS A 19 -15.32 4.51 14.47
N ARG A 20 -15.02 3.27 14.88
CA ARG A 20 -14.64 2.97 16.26
C ARG A 20 -13.33 3.66 16.67
N ASN A 21 -12.39 3.79 15.75
CA ASN A 21 -11.05 4.30 15.99
C ASN A 21 -10.82 5.67 15.31
N PHE A 22 -11.88 6.37 14.98
CA PHE A 22 -11.82 7.60 14.17
C PHE A 22 -10.84 8.64 14.71
N VAL A 23 -10.86 8.88 16.04
CA VAL A 23 -9.97 9.86 16.67
C VAL A 23 -8.50 9.44 16.54
N THR A 24 -8.17 8.20 16.88
CA THR A 24 -6.79 7.68 16.78
C THR A 24 -6.25 7.76 15.37
N ILE A 25 -7.05 7.32 14.39
CA ILE A 25 -6.69 7.32 12.97
C ILE A 25 -6.50 8.77 12.47
N SER A 26 -7.43 9.67 12.80
CA SER A 26 -7.38 11.06 12.37
C SER A 26 -6.18 11.80 12.99
N VAL A 27 -5.93 11.63 14.28
CA VAL A 27 -4.78 12.24 14.95
C VAL A 27 -3.48 11.76 14.34
N PHE A 28 -3.31 10.46 14.13
CA PHE A 28 -2.11 9.90 13.51
C PHE A 28 -1.90 10.43 12.08
N SER A 29 -2.96 10.51 11.29
CA SER A 29 -2.91 11.02 9.91
C SER A 29 -2.55 12.49 9.86
N VAL A 30 -3.15 13.32 10.73
CA VAL A 30 -2.84 14.76 10.81
C VAL A 30 -1.39 14.98 11.25
N ILE A 31 -0.93 14.28 12.28
CA ILE A 31 0.45 14.39 12.76
C ILE A 31 1.43 13.96 11.65
N GLY A 32 1.19 12.82 11.00
CA GLY A 32 2.03 12.35 9.89
C GLY A 32 2.08 13.34 8.74
N PHE A 33 0.93 13.92 8.36
CA PHE A 33 0.86 14.94 7.33
C PHE A 33 1.64 16.22 7.69
N LEU A 34 1.53 16.68 8.95
CA LEU A 34 2.27 17.85 9.44
C LEU A 34 3.78 17.59 9.43
N ILE A 35 4.22 16.41 9.86
CA ILE A 35 5.64 16.03 9.83
C ILE A 35 6.16 16.11 8.40
N VAL A 36 5.48 15.50 7.42
CA VAL A 36 5.89 15.53 6.00
C VAL A 36 5.94 16.97 5.45
N ILE A 37 4.99 17.83 5.79
CA ILE A 37 5.00 19.23 5.36
C ILE A 37 6.22 19.96 5.94
N ILE A 38 6.45 19.84 7.25
CA ILE A 38 7.57 20.51 7.91
C ILE A 38 8.91 20.04 7.32
N SER A 39 9.09 18.74 7.17
CA SER A 39 10.29 18.16 6.57
C SER A 39 10.47 18.58 5.11
N GLY A 40 9.37 18.66 4.36
CA GLY A 40 9.37 19.17 2.98
C GLY A 40 9.91 20.62 2.90
N PHE A 41 9.46 21.50 3.81
CA PHE A 41 9.98 22.86 3.91
C PHE A 41 11.46 22.90 4.31
N ILE A 42 11.88 22.05 5.26
CA ILE A 42 13.27 21.94 5.69
C ILE A 42 14.15 21.48 4.51
N VAL A 43 13.73 20.43 3.80
CA VAL A 43 14.46 19.91 2.65
C VAL A 43 14.54 20.98 1.55
N TYR A 44 13.43 21.63 1.22
CA TYR A 44 13.42 22.71 0.23
C TYR A 44 14.41 23.81 0.58
N TYR A 45 14.45 24.26 1.85
CA TYR A 45 15.33 25.36 2.26
C TYR A 45 16.82 25.00 2.31
N PHE A 46 17.15 23.77 2.71
CA PHE A 46 18.55 23.36 2.93
C PHE A 46 19.18 22.60 1.77
N PHE A 47 18.39 22.04 0.83
CA PHE A 47 18.87 21.15 -0.22
C PHE A 47 18.62 21.66 -1.64
N ASP A 48 18.26 22.93 -1.81
CA ASP A 48 17.97 23.53 -3.13
C ASP A 48 19.24 23.86 -3.97
N ASP A 49 20.42 23.87 -3.36
CA ASP A 49 21.68 24.33 -3.96
C ASP A 49 22.45 23.28 -4.80
N GLY A 50 21.76 22.45 -5.59
CA GLY A 50 22.40 21.57 -6.58
C GLY A 50 21.91 20.13 -6.63
N ALA A 51 22.19 19.45 -7.75
CA ALA A 51 21.64 18.11 -8.03
C ALA A 51 21.97 17.05 -6.97
N VAL A 52 23.17 17.09 -6.37
CA VAL A 52 23.60 16.13 -5.34
C VAL A 52 22.86 16.37 -4.02
N PHE A 53 22.71 17.65 -3.62
CA PHE A 53 21.95 18.00 -2.42
C PHE A 53 20.46 17.72 -2.60
N GLY A 54 19.88 18.02 -3.79
CA GLY A 54 18.50 17.69 -4.12
C GLY A 54 18.21 16.18 -4.05
N LEU A 55 19.12 15.33 -4.52
CA LEU A 55 19.01 13.88 -4.38
C LEU A 55 19.03 13.45 -2.91
N GLY A 56 19.92 14.02 -2.09
CA GLY A 56 19.98 13.74 -0.64
C GLY A 56 18.65 14.08 0.05
N GLY A 57 18.09 15.27 -0.22
CA GLY A 57 16.80 15.72 0.28
C GLY A 57 15.66 14.80 -0.15
N PHE A 58 15.66 14.38 -1.43
CA PHE A 58 14.68 13.42 -1.93
C PHE A 58 14.72 12.07 -1.17
N PHE A 59 15.91 11.51 -0.93
CA PHE A 59 16.01 10.25 -0.17
C PHE A 59 15.60 10.39 1.28
N ILE A 60 15.86 11.53 1.91
CA ILE A 60 15.39 11.81 3.28
C ILE A 60 13.86 11.82 3.31
N LEU A 61 13.20 12.58 2.43
CA LEU A 61 11.74 12.64 2.36
C LEU A 61 11.13 11.28 2.00
N LEU A 62 11.72 10.55 1.05
CA LEU A 62 11.25 9.23 0.67
C LEU A 62 11.28 8.26 1.85
N THR A 63 12.38 8.28 2.62
CA THR A 63 12.54 7.43 3.80
C THR A 63 11.54 7.79 4.90
N GLU A 64 11.34 9.09 5.15
CA GLU A 64 10.40 9.59 6.15
C GLU A 64 8.95 9.25 5.79
N ILE A 65 8.53 9.52 4.55
CA ILE A 65 7.18 9.18 4.07
C ILE A 65 6.96 7.67 4.17
N SER A 66 7.96 6.87 3.78
CA SER A 66 7.90 5.41 3.88
C SER A 66 7.75 4.94 5.33
N PHE A 67 8.49 5.56 6.25
CA PHE A 67 8.41 5.26 7.69
C PHE A 67 7.02 5.56 8.25
N ILE A 68 6.48 6.75 7.98
CA ILE A 68 5.14 7.17 8.43
C ILE A 68 4.07 6.24 7.84
N PHE A 69 4.18 5.89 6.57
CA PHE A 69 3.24 4.99 5.90
C PHE A 69 3.25 3.58 6.51
N LEU A 70 4.44 3.01 6.76
CA LEU A 70 4.56 1.71 7.40
C LEU A 70 4.07 1.73 8.86
N ALA A 71 4.37 2.81 9.61
CA ALA A 71 3.86 3.00 10.96
C ALA A 71 2.33 3.05 10.98
N PHE A 72 1.72 3.76 10.03
CA PHE A 72 0.27 3.80 9.88
C PHE A 72 -0.31 2.42 9.56
N ASN A 73 0.30 1.66 8.65
CA ASN A 73 -0.13 0.29 8.35
C ASN A 73 -0.05 -0.61 9.60
N LYS A 74 1.06 -0.54 10.38
CA LYS A 74 1.17 -1.27 11.66
C LYS A 74 0.08 -0.89 12.66
N LEU A 75 -0.23 0.41 12.76
CA LEU A 75 -1.33 0.87 13.60
C LEU A 75 -2.65 0.21 13.18
N VAL A 76 -2.96 0.23 11.88
CA VAL A 76 -4.20 -0.37 11.36
C VAL A 76 -4.25 -1.88 11.59
N PHE A 77 -3.13 -2.61 11.38
CA PHE A 77 -3.05 -4.04 11.73
C PHE A 77 -3.40 -4.26 13.20
N ARG A 78 -2.81 -3.48 14.11
CA ARG A 78 -3.10 -3.58 15.56
C ARG A 78 -4.55 -3.29 15.90
N LEU A 79 -5.17 -2.29 15.23
CA LEU A 79 -6.59 -1.95 15.43
C LEU A 79 -7.55 -3.04 14.91
N ILE A 80 -7.12 -3.84 13.92
CA ILE A 80 -7.88 -4.98 13.41
C ILE A 80 -7.73 -6.20 14.34
N ASP A 81 -6.50 -6.49 14.77
CA ASP A 81 -6.16 -7.74 15.45
C ASP A 81 -6.44 -7.69 16.97
N LYS A 82 -6.47 -6.49 17.60
CA LYS A 82 -6.74 -6.33 19.03
C LYS A 82 -8.17 -5.87 19.30
N GLU A 83 -8.91 -6.66 20.06
CA GLU A 83 -10.24 -6.28 20.56
C GLU A 83 -10.18 -5.21 21.66
N TYR A 84 -9.07 -5.04 22.37
CA TYR A 84 -8.87 -4.14 23.50
C TYR A 84 -7.74 -3.12 23.29
N TYR A 85 -7.95 -1.90 23.77
CA TYR A 85 -7.21 -0.66 23.51
C TYR A 85 -5.85 -0.47 24.24
N ASP A 86 -5.19 -1.51 24.67
CA ASP A 86 -3.85 -1.38 25.25
C ASP A 86 -2.78 -1.70 24.20
N PHE A 87 -2.36 -0.68 23.45
CA PHE A 87 -1.17 -0.80 22.62
C PHE A 87 -0.10 0.21 23.04
N ASP A 88 1.14 -0.25 23.09
CA ASP A 88 2.29 0.60 23.30
C ASP A 88 2.71 1.26 21.97
N PHE A 89 3.09 2.54 22.02
CA PHE A 89 3.58 3.25 20.83
C PHE A 89 4.76 2.53 20.15
N SER A 90 5.57 1.80 20.91
CA SER A 90 6.67 0.98 20.40
C SER A 90 6.20 -0.11 19.42
N GLU A 91 4.96 -0.60 19.54
CA GLU A 91 4.39 -1.63 18.67
C GLU A 91 4.02 -1.10 17.27
N VAL A 92 3.87 0.22 17.14
CA VAL A 92 3.52 0.88 15.87
C VAL A 92 4.78 1.28 15.09
N VAL A 93 5.93 1.39 15.74
CA VAL A 93 7.18 1.75 15.08
C VAL A 93 7.62 0.63 14.12
N PRO A 94 7.84 0.93 12.81
CA PRO A 94 8.33 -0.07 11.88
C PRO A 94 9.77 -0.47 12.22
N THR A 95 10.09 -1.73 12.00
CA THR A 95 11.46 -2.20 12.14
C THR A 95 12.33 -1.73 10.97
N ILE A 96 13.65 -1.64 11.20
CA ILE A 96 14.60 -1.29 10.12
C ILE A 96 14.49 -2.28 8.96
N LYS A 97 14.25 -3.57 9.23
CA LYS A 97 14.06 -4.60 8.20
C LYS A 97 12.84 -4.29 7.32
N MET A 98 11.70 -3.93 7.93
CA MET A 98 10.49 -3.55 7.19
C MET A 98 10.74 -2.33 6.31
N LEU A 99 11.37 -1.29 6.86
CA LEU A 99 11.69 -0.07 6.13
C LEU A 99 12.64 -0.36 4.95
N ALA A 100 13.71 -1.13 5.17
CA ALA A 100 14.63 -1.53 4.12
C ALA A 100 13.96 -2.37 3.03
N SER A 101 13.11 -3.32 3.39
CA SER A 101 12.35 -4.13 2.43
C SER A 101 11.39 -3.27 1.60
N TYR A 102 10.70 -2.32 2.23
CA TYR A 102 9.79 -1.42 1.54
C TYR A 102 10.52 -0.47 0.58
N LEU A 103 11.62 0.15 1.01
CA LEU A 103 12.45 0.99 0.15
C LEU A 103 13.05 0.19 -1.02
N ALA A 104 13.51 -1.03 -0.78
CA ALA A 104 13.99 -1.92 -1.83
C ALA A 104 12.88 -2.30 -2.82
N LEU A 105 11.64 -2.51 -2.35
CA LEU A 105 10.47 -2.72 -3.20
C LEU A 105 10.18 -1.49 -4.07
N LEU A 106 10.22 -0.27 -3.50
CA LEU A 106 10.06 0.98 -4.26
C LEU A 106 11.12 1.13 -5.34
N VAL A 107 12.40 0.86 -5.03
CA VAL A 107 13.50 0.91 -5.99
C VAL A 107 13.28 -0.12 -7.11
N LEU A 108 12.91 -1.34 -6.78
CA LEU A 108 12.62 -2.42 -7.76
C LEU A 108 11.50 -1.99 -8.72
N VAL A 109 10.41 -1.46 -8.18
CA VAL A 109 9.26 -0.97 -8.95
C VAL A 109 9.66 0.19 -9.86
N SER A 110 10.39 1.18 -9.32
CA SER A 110 10.85 2.35 -10.07
C SER A 110 11.82 1.94 -11.20
N THR A 111 12.71 1.00 -10.91
CA THR A 111 13.66 0.48 -11.92
C THR A 111 12.93 -0.21 -13.06
N LEU A 112 11.94 -1.06 -12.74
CA LEU A 112 11.10 -1.71 -13.76
C LEU A 112 10.34 -0.69 -14.62
N ALA A 113 9.77 0.34 -14.00
CA ALA A 113 9.07 1.41 -14.71
C ALA A 113 10.01 2.16 -15.68
N VAL A 114 11.23 2.51 -15.23
CA VAL A 114 12.25 3.17 -16.08
C VAL A 114 12.67 2.26 -17.23
N LEU A 115 12.93 0.97 -16.97
CA LEU A 115 13.31 0.02 -18.03
C LEU A 115 12.21 -0.12 -19.09
N VAL A 116 10.95 -0.21 -18.66
CA VAL A 116 9.80 -0.28 -19.59
C VAL A 116 9.70 1.00 -20.41
N THR A 117 9.87 2.17 -19.81
CA THR A 117 9.87 3.45 -20.53
C THR A 117 10.97 3.50 -21.58
N HIS A 118 12.20 3.12 -21.20
CA HIS A 118 13.33 3.05 -22.14
C HIS A 118 13.10 2.08 -23.29
N LEU A 119 12.48 0.91 -23.03
CA LEU A 119 12.12 -0.03 -24.07
C LEU A 119 11.12 0.59 -25.06
N ILE A 120 10.10 1.29 -24.55
CA ILE A 120 9.11 1.97 -25.40
C ILE A 120 9.77 3.08 -26.23
N GLU A 121 10.71 3.84 -25.66
CA GLU A 121 11.43 4.91 -26.35
C GLU A 121 12.35 4.37 -27.47
N SER A 122 12.83 3.14 -27.37
CA SER A 122 13.69 2.52 -28.38
C SER A 122 12.98 2.16 -29.69
N PHE A 123 11.64 2.13 -29.72
CA PHE A 123 10.90 1.89 -30.94
C PHE A 123 10.87 3.12 -31.86
N ASP A 124 10.86 2.90 -33.19
CA ASP A 124 10.76 3.98 -34.17
C ASP A 124 9.45 4.77 -34.00
N LYS A 125 9.52 6.09 -34.28
CA LYS A 125 8.36 6.98 -34.18
C LYS A 125 7.25 6.57 -35.13
N GLY A 126 6.03 6.38 -34.60
CA GLY A 126 4.85 6.04 -35.39
C GLY A 126 3.66 5.66 -34.50
N TYR A 127 2.47 5.59 -35.08
CA TYR A 127 1.22 5.21 -34.39
C TYR A 127 1.35 3.92 -33.58
N ALA A 128 2.11 2.95 -34.06
CA ALA A 128 2.35 1.69 -33.36
C ALA A 128 3.10 1.90 -32.04
N LYS A 129 4.10 2.78 -32.00
CA LYS A 129 4.83 3.14 -30.77
C LYS A 129 3.91 3.77 -29.75
N ASP A 130 3.07 4.72 -30.16
CA ASP A 130 2.19 5.45 -29.26
C ASP A 130 1.13 4.52 -28.65
N ILE A 131 0.48 3.66 -29.47
CA ILE A 131 -0.50 2.68 -28.97
C ILE A 131 0.17 1.68 -28.03
N PHE A 132 1.33 1.14 -28.42
CA PHE A 132 2.06 0.16 -27.63
C PHE A 132 2.55 0.77 -26.30
N GLY A 133 3.06 2.00 -26.34
CA GLY A 133 3.50 2.75 -25.17
C GLY A 133 2.38 3.02 -24.18
N ILE A 134 1.23 3.48 -24.67
CA ILE A 134 0.04 3.70 -23.83
C ILE A 134 -0.45 2.38 -23.23
N THR A 135 -0.54 1.32 -24.03
CA THR A 135 -1.04 0.02 -23.55
C THR A 135 -0.14 -0.57 -22.48
N ILE A 136 1.17 -0.58 -22.69
CA ILE A 136 2.12 -1.07 -21.68
C ILE A 136 2.12 -0.18 -20.45
N GLY A 137 2.10 1.15 -20.63
CA GLY A 137 2.05 2.10 -19.53
C GLY A 137 0.84 1.86 -18.63
N ILE A 138 -0.35 1.71 -19.19
CA ILE A 138 -1.58 1.38 -18.46
C ILE A 138 -1.44 0.02 -17.74
N PHE A 139 -0.90 -1.00 -18.42
CA PHE A 139 -0.75 -2.33 -17.83
C PHE A 139 0.23 -2.32 -16.64
N VAL A 140 1.37 -1.65 -16.79
CA VAL A 140 2.37 -1.50 -15.72
C VAL A 140 1.79 -0.72 -14.55
N GLN A 141 1.09 0.40 -14.82
CA GLN A 141 0.46 1.20 -13.77
C GLN A 141 -0.62 0.42 -13.03
N PHE A 142 -1.49 -0.30 -13.77
CA PHE A 142 -2.50 -1.17 -13.18
C PHE A 142 -1.85 -2.25 -12.29
N PHE A 143 -0.81 -2.91 -12.80
CA PHE A 143 -0.10 -3.94 -12.07
C PHE A 143 0.44 -3.42 -10.72
N PHE A 144 1.06 -2.25 -10.71
CA PHE A 144 1.58 -1.66 -9.48
C PHE A 144 0.47 -1.25 -8.52
N LEU A 145 -0.53 -0.53 -8.96
CA LEU A 145 -1.64 -0.11 -8.10
C LEU A 145 -2.40 -1.31 -7.53
N PHE A 146 -2.47 -2.42 -8.27
CA PHE A 146 -3.22 -3.60 -7.87
C PHE A 146 -2.47 -4.50 -6.87
N TYR A 147 -1.19 -4.77 -7.10
CA TYR A 147 -0.41 -5.70 -6.27
C TYR A 147 0.38 -5.02 -5.16
N PHE A 148 0.90 -3.84 -5.39
CA PHE A 148 1.77 -3.13 -4.46
C PHE A 148 1.20 -2.96 -3.04
N PRO A 149 -0.10 -2.62 -2.85
CA PRO A 149 -0.66 -2.50 -1.50
C PRO A 149 -0.60 -3.82 -0.71
N ILE A 150 -0.85 -4.94 -1.37
CA ILE A 150 -0.78 -6.27 -0.73
C ILE A 150 0.67 -6.66 -0.43
N CYS A 151 1.63 -6.33 -1.33
CA CYS A 151 3.07 -6.49 -1.02
C CYS A 151 3.45 -5.75 0.27
N THR A 152 2.94 -4.53 0.44
CA THR A 152 3.19 -3.75 1.65
C THR A 152 2.61 -4.42 2.90
N CYS A 153 1.42 -5.03 2.78
CA CYS A 153 0.84 -5.80 3.88
C CYS A 153 1.74 -6.96 4.32
N PHE A 154 2.30 -7.73 3.40
CA PHE A 154 3.25 -8.81 3.71
C PHE A 154 4.55 -8.29 4.35
N ILE A 155 5.07 -7.14 3.91
CA ILE A 155 6.25 -6.53 4.53
C ILE A 155 5.96 -6.13 5.98
N VAL A 156 4.76 -5.63 6.27
CA VAL A 156 4.39 -5.16 7.61
C VAL A 156 4.02 -6.32 8.54
N ASP A 157 3.29 -7.31 8.05
CA ASP A 157 2.79 -8.44 8.84
C ASP A 157 3.88 -9.48 9.11
N ASP A 158 4.52 -9.99 8.05
CA ASP A 158 5.46 -11.10 8.11
C ASP A 158 6.93 -10.65 8.07
N ALA A 159 7.20 -9.34 7.98
CA ALA A 159 8.53 -8.80 7.71
C ALA A 159 9.21 -9.43 6.46
N SER A 160 8.40 -9.75 5.44
CA SER A 160 8.84 -10.36 4.19
C SER A 160 9.83 -9.50 3.43
N GLY A 161 10.69 -10.14 2.64
CA GLY A 161 11.59 -9.46 1.72
C GLY A 161 10.84 -8.83 0.52
N PRO A 162 11.47 -7.92 -0.25
CA PRO A 162 10.80 -7.21 -1.36
C PRO A 162 10.32 -8.16 -2.46
N ILE A 163 11.12 -9.14 -2.88
CA ILE A 163 10.74 -10.10 -3.92
C ILE A 163 9.74 -11.12 -3.37
N GLU A 164 9.94 -11.57 -2.15
CA GLU A 164 9.06 -12.51 -1.47
C GLU A 164 7.64 -11.94 -1.35
N SER A 165 7.50 -10.68 -0.92
CA SER A 165 6.21 -10.00 -0.81
C SER A 165 5.47 -9.91 -2.14
N VAL A 166 6.19 -9.72 -3.26
CA VAL A 166 5.60 -9.74 -4.60
C VAL A 166 5.05 -11.11 -4.95
N VAL A 167 5.84 -12.18 -4.74
CA VAL A 167 5.42 -13.55 -5.03
C VAL A 167 4.22 -13.96 -4.18
N GLN A 168 4.26 -13.67 -2.87
CA GLN A 168 3.16 -13.95 -1.95
C GLN A 168 1.89 -13.22 -2.34
N SER A 169 1.99 -11.95 -2.77
CA SER A 169 0.83 -11.15 -3.21
C SER A 169 0.15 -11.75 -4.44
N PHE A 170 0.94 -12.25 -5.39
CA PHE A 170 0.40 -12.97 -6.56
C PHE A 170 -0.37 -14.22 -6.16
N HIS A 171 0.21 -15.04 -5.29
CA HIS A 171 -0.43 -16.26 -4.83
C HIS A 171 -1.73 -15.97 -4.08
N LEU A 172 -1.70 -14.99 -3.18
CA LEU A 172 -2.86 -14.61 -2.37
C LEU A 172 -4.04 -14.11 -3.21
N ILE A 173 -3.78 -13.27 -4.22
CA ILE A 173 -4.84 -12.68 -5.05
C ILE A 173 -5.40 -13.69 -6.05
N ARG A 174 -4.59 -14.64 -6.54
CA ARG A 174 -4.97 -15.55 -7.62
C ARG A 174 -6.28 -16.30 -7.35
N GLY A 175 -6.50 -16.77 -6.13
CA GLY A 175 -7.71 -17.51 -5.75
C GLY A 175 -8.98 -16.66 -5.67
N ASN A 176 -8.85 -15.34 -5.48
CA ASN A 176 -9.96 -14.40 -5.28
C ASN A 176 -9.88 -13.16 -6.19
N PHE A 177 -9.28 -13.29 -7.36
CA PHE A 177 -8.96 -12.18 -8.27
C PHE A 177 -10.14 -11.26 -8.56
N LEU A 178 -11.30 -11.80 -8.95
CA LEU A 178 -12.47 -10.99 -9.30
C LEU A 178 -13.02 -10.21 -8.10
N LYS A 179 -13.03 -10.81 -6.91
CA LYS A 179 -13.50 -10.14 -5.70
C LYS A 179 -12.54 -9.02 -5.30
N TYR A 180 -11.23 -9.28 -5.39
CA TYR A 180 -10.22 -8.26 -5.14
C TYR A 180 -10.27 -7.13 -6.18
N LEU A 181 -10.51 -7.44 -7.45
CA LEU A 181 -10.69 -6.45 -8.52
C LEU A 181 -11.88 -5.51 -8.22
N ILE A 182 -12.99 -6.02 -7.72
CA ILE A 182 -14.14 -5.18 -7.33
C ILE A 182 -13.72 -4.23 -6.19
N ILE A 183 -13.02 -4.72 -5.17
CA ILE A 183 -12.52 -3.87 -4.07
C ILE A 183 -11.58 -2.80 -4.60
N PHE A 184 -10.66 -3.17 -5.49
CA PHE A 184 -9.73 -2.25 -6.12
C PHE A 184 -10.46 -1.11 -6.88
N ILE A 185 -11.45 -1.44 -7.71
CA ILE A 185 -12.25 -0.44 -8.44
C ILE A 185 -12.95 0.53 -7.48
N VAL A 186 -13.49 0.02 -6.37
CA VAL A 186 -14.15 0.87 -5.37
C VAL A 186 -13.11 1.76 -4.65
N ILE A 187 -11.92 1.24 -4.36
CA ILE A 187 -10.82 2.02 -3.77
C ILE A 187 -10.40 3.15 -4.70
N GLU A 188 -10.20 2.89 -6.00
CA GLU A 188 -9.85 3.91 -6.98
C GLU A 188 -10.94 4.99 -7.09
N ALA A 189 -12.22 4.58 -7.08
CA ALA A 189 -13.34 5.52 -7.07
C ALA A 189 -13.34 6.40 -5.79
N LEU A 190 -13.06 5.82 -4.62
CA LEU A 190 -12.95 6.56 -3.36
C LEU A 190 -11.78 7.55 -3.39
N ILE A 191 -10.62 7.14 -3.89
CA ILE A 191 -9.46 8.03 -4.03
C ILE A 191 -9.78 9.18 -4.99
N PHE A 192 -10.40 8.87 -6.13
CA PHE A 192 -10.82 9.90 -7.10
C PHE A 192 -11.75 10.94 -6.48
N VAL A 193 -12.81 10.50 -5.79
CA VAL A 193 -13.75 11.42 -5.10
C VAL A 193 -13.05 12.17 -3.98
N GLY A 194 -12.20 11.49 -3.19
CA GLY A 194 -11.44 12.12 -2.11
C GLY A 194 -10.46 13.18 -2.58
N SER A 195 -9.87 12.99 -3.77
CA SER A 195 -8.89 13.92 -4.35
C SER A 195 -9.49 15.27 -4.78
N LEU A 196 -10.81 15.39 -4.84
CA LEU A 196 -11.48 16.66 -5.16
C LEU A 196 -11.35 17.72 -4.05
N THR A 197 -11.01 17.29 -2.83
CA THR A 197 -10.83 18.21 -1.71
C THR A 197 -9.64 17.79 -0.82
N ILE A 198 -8.94 18.76 -0.23
CA ILE A 198 -7.83 18.49 0.71
C ILE A 198 -8.32 17.68 1.92
N LEU A 199 -9.50 18.03 2.46
CA LEU A 199 -10.11 17.29 3.57
C LEU A 199 -10.50 15.87 3.14
N GLY A 200 -10.99 15.71 1.90
CA GLY A 200 -11.32 14.39 1.34
C GLY A 200 -10.11 13.46 1.34
N ILE A 201 -8.96 13.92 0.86
CA ILE A 201 -7.72 13.14 0.86
C ILE A 201 -7.34 12.70 2.28
N LEU A 202 -7.40 13.62 3.25
CA LEU A 202 -7.01 13.36 4.64
C LEU A 202 -7.83 12.23 5.30
N PHE A 203 -9.09 12.04 4.89
CA PHE A 203 -9.95 10.98 5.42
C PHE A 203 -9.97 9.73 4.53
N VAL A 204 -9.92 9.90 3.22
CA VAL A 204 -10.00 8.78 2.27
C VAL A 204 -8.74 7.92 2.29
N ILE A 205 -7.54 8.50 2.37
CA ILE A 205 -6.29 7.73 2.42
C ILE A 205 -6.27 6.76 3.62
N PRO A 206 -6.52 7.20 4.87
CA PRO A 206 -6.62 6.29 6.00
C PRO A 206 -7.68 5.21 5.83
N PHE A 207 -8.86 5.58 5.33
CA PHE A 207 -9.96 4.64 5.12
C PHE A 207 -9.62 3.58 4.08
N VAL A 208 -9.01 3.96 2.97
CA VAL A 208 -8.52 3.04 1.92
C VAL A 208 -7.50 2.06 2.48
N ASN A 209 -6.54 2.52 3.29
CA ASN A 209 -5.58 1.63 3.94
C ASN A 209 -6.27 0.60 4.86
N ILE A 210 -7.30 1.00 5.60
CA ILE A 210 -8.08 0.06 6.42
C ILE A 210 -8.79 -0.97 5.54
N ILE A 211 -9.39 -0.56 4.41
CA ILE A 211 -10.01 -1.49 3.45
C ILE A 211 -8.97 -2.49 2.93
N LEU A 212 -7.78 -2.03 2.54
CA LEU A 212 -6.72 -2.87 2.01
C LEU A 212 -6.22 -3.89 3.03
N ILE A 213 -5.98 -3.47 4.28
CA ILE A 213 -5.51 -4.37 5.34
C ILE A 213 -6.62 -5.35 5.75
N ALA A 214 -7.87 -4.90 5.86
CA ALA A 214 -9.01 -5.79 6.11
C ALA A 214 -9.19 -6.82 4.97
N THR A 215 -8.96 -6.40 3.72
CA THR A 215 -8.96 -7.29 2.55
C THR A 215 -7.84 -8.32 2.66
N TYR A 216 -6.63 -7.89 2.94
CA TYR A 216 -5.47 -8.77 3.14
C TYR A 216 -5.75 -9.82 4.20
N ARG A 217 -6.20 -9.43 5.40
CA ARG A 217 -6.54 -10.37 6.49
C ARG A 217 -7.57 -11.41 6.05
N LYS A 218 -8.64 -10.97 5.38
CA LYS A 218 -9.68 -11.91 4.91
C LYS A 218 -9.18 -12.85 3.81
N LEU A 219 -8.29 -12.37 2.93
CA LEU A 219 -7.67 -13.22 1.92
C LEU A 219 -6.76 -14.28 2.55
N VAL A 220 -5.94 -13.91 3.54
CA VAL A 220 -5.07 -14.84 4.26
C VAL A 220 -5.90 -15.91 4.98
N TYR A 221 -6.92 -15.53 5.74
CA TYR A 221 -7.80 -16.49 6.41
C TYR A 221 -8.54 -17.41 5.44
N SER A 222 -8.99 -16.90 4.29
CA SER A 222 -9.68 -17.73 3.29
C SER A 222 -8.76 -18.79 2.64
N HIS A 223 -7.44 -18.59 2.63
CA HIS A 223 -6.47 -19.57 2.15
C HIS A 223 -6.15 -20.62 3.21
N GLN A 224 -6.02 -20.24 4.47
CA GLN A 224 -5.77 -21.16 5.57
C GLN A 224 -6.91 -22.17 5.73
N ASP A 225 -8.17 -21.72 5.67
CA ASP A 225 -9.35 -22.62 5.74
C ASP A 225 -9.35 -23.68 4.62
N VAL A 226 -8.84 -23.36 3.42
CA VAL A 226 -8.77 -24.30 2.29
C VAL A 226 -7.66 -25.34 2.50
N ASP A 227 -6.52 -24.92 3.02
CA ASP A 227 -5.37 -25.81 3.24
C ASP A 227 -5.65 -26.80 4.38
N ASP A 228 -6.37 -26.37 5.43
CA ASP A 228 -6.79 -27.23 6.53
C ASP A 228 -7.80 -28.30 6.05
N ASP A 229 -8.80 -27.93 5.25
CA ASP A 229 -9.76 -28.88 4.67
C ASP A 229 -9.09 -29.93 3.76
N LEU A 230 -8.03 -29.54 3.03
CA LEU A 230 -7.27 -30.47 2.17
C LEU A 230 -6.36 -31.40 2.99
N SER A 231 -5.91 -30.98 4.15
CA SER A 231 -5.06 -31.81 5.05
C SER A 231 -5.87 -32.87 5.79
N GLU A 232 -7.15 -32.60 6.08
CA GLU A 232 -8.07 -33.57 6.74
C GLU A 232 -8.62 -34.63 5.77
N THR A 233 -8.52 -34.44 4.45
CA THR A 233 -9.05 -35.37 3.43
C THR A 233 -8.00 -36.32 2.88
N ASN A 234 -6.73 -36.26 3.28
CA ASN A 234 -5.64 -37.17 2.95
C ASN A 234 -5.22 -38.01 4.16
#